data_970ccb0de864c2b60d51636486cda85c
#
_entry.id   970ccb0de864c2b60d51636486cda85c
#
_cell.length_a   1.000
_cell.length_b   1.000
_cell.length_c   1.000
_cell.angle_alpha   90.00
_cell.angle_beta   90.00
_cell.angle_gamma   90.00
#
_symmetry.space_group_name_H-M   'P 1'
#
loop_
_entity.id
_entity.type
_entity.pdbx_description
1 polymer ?
#
loop_
_entity_poly.entity_id
_entity_poly.type
_entity_poly.pdbx_seq_one_letter_code
_entity_poly.pdbx_strand_id
1 'polypeptide(L)'
;GLFLLDIESGKYERIQLPVESTYVYSLYQTQKGALYIGTSGSGVLIYDPQTKLFTHYYTGNCAMISNNIYTILSDEDNEILLSTENGLTSFYPKQKTFYNWTKEMGLMTTHFNALSGTLRRNNNFIFGSSDGAIEFNKDMKPPRTYSSKMIFSDFKLFYQTVYPGDKNSPLEKDINETKELRLKYNQNIFSLMVSSINYDYPSNVLYSWKLEGFYEEWSKPGNESTIRYTNLAPGKYVLRVRAISNEDQRVMLEERSIDIIIAQ
;
A
#
# COMPACT_ATOMS: atom_id res chain seq x y z
N GLY A 1 1.34 24.36 16.07
CA GLY A 1 -0.07 24.71 15.85
C GLY A 1 -0.29 25.55 14.61
N LEU A 2 -1.54 25.78 14.24
CA LEU A 2 -1.93 26.57 13.09
C LEU A 2 -2.72 27.79 13.55
N PHE A 3 -2.38 28.96 13.00
CA PHE A 3 -3.04 30.23 13.32
C PHE A 3 -3.37 30.98 12.02
N LEU A 4 -4.53 31.58 11.97
CA LEU A 4 -4.94 32.50 10.94
C LEU A 4 -4.72 33.92 11.45
N LEU A 5 -3.90 34.72 10.76
CA LEU A 5 -3.63 36.13 11.09
C LEU A 5 -4.34 37.03 10.08
N ASP A 6 -5.17 37.92 10.56
CA ASP A 6 -5.68 39.06 9.80
C ASP A 6 -4.64 40.19 9.79
N ILE A 7 -4.06 40.44 8.62
CA ILE A 7 -2.94 41.39 8.47
C ILE A 7 -3.40 42.83 8.72
N GLU A 8 -4.64 43.18 8.38
CA GLU A 8 -5.14 44.57 8.55
C GLU A 8 -5.47 44.89 10.00
N SER A 9 -6.12 43.99 10.70
CA SER A 9 -6.53 44.19 12.09
C SER A 9 -5.50 43.73 13.12
N GLY A 10 -4.49 42.93 12.70
CA GLY A 10 -3.51 42.28 13.58
C GLY A 10 -4.09 41.19 14.50
N LYS A 11 -5.35 40.84 14.33
CA LYS A 11 -6.00 39.78 15.11
C LYS A 11 -5.62 38.43 14.57
N TYR A 12 -5.52 37.45 15.45
CA TYR A 12 -5.28 36.08 15.07
C TYR A 12 -6.29 35.11 15.70
N GLU A 13 -6.59 34.07 15.01
CA GLU A 13 -7.43 32.97 15.46
C GLU A 13 -6.64 31.65 15.39
N ARG A 14 -6.74 30.82 16.42
CA ARG A 14 -6.13 29.50 16.42
C ARG A 14 -7.07 28.52 15.72
N ILE A 15 -6.56 27.86 14.68
CA ILE A 15 -7.28 26.76 14.02
C ILE A 15 -6.97 25.48 14.79
N GLN A 16 -7.98 24.91 15.45
CA GLN A 16 -7.84 23.66 16.19
C GLN A 16 -7.72 22.48 15.23
N LEU A 17 -6.58 21.80 15.23
CA LEU A 17 -6.38 20.59 14.43
C LEU A 17 -7.07 19.40 15.09
N PRO A 18 -7.76 18.52 14.30
CA PRO A 18 -8.48 17.36 14.81
C PRO A 18 -7.57 16.13 15.04
N VAL A 19 -6.33 16.35 15.48
CA VAL A 19 -5.29 15.34 15.69
C VAL A 19 -4.49 15.64 16.93
N GLU A 20 -3.86 14.62 17.52
CA GLU A 20 -3.05 14.77 18.74
C GLU A 20 -1.80 15.59 18.51
N SER A 21 -1.06 15.32 17.43
CA SER A 21 0.13 16.08 17.08
C SER A 21 -0.25 17.41 16.43
N THR A 22 0.08 18.51 17.09
CA THR A 22 -0.10 19.87 16.57
C THR A 22 1.16 20.45 15.94
N TYR A 23 2.20 19.63 15.74
CA TYR A 23 3.44 20.08 15.10
C TYR A 23 3.26 20.04 13.58
N VAL A 24 3.25 21.22 12.96
CA VAL A 24 3.07 21.41 11.51
C VAL A 24 4.43 21.64 10.88
N TYR A 25 4.79 20.79 9.89
CA TYR A 25 6.02 20.93 9.11
C TYR A 25 5.83 21.79 7.87
N SER A 26 4.70 21.63 7.17
CA SER A 26 4.51 22.29 5.89
C SER A 26 3.05 22.65 5.65
N LEU A 27 2.87 23.72 4.85
CA LEU A 27 1.57 24.22 4.42
C LEU A 27 1.60 24.41 2.90
N TYR A 28 0.54 24.02 2.25
CA TYR A 28 0.32 24.30 0.85
C TYR A 28 -1.15 24.67 0.62
N GLN A 29 -1.39 25.83 0.00
CA GLN A 29 -2.74 26.28 -0.36
C GLN A 29 -2.97 26.10 -1.84
N THR A 30 -4.06 25.43 -2.18
CA THR A 30 -4.48 25.29 -3.58
C THR A 30 -5.08 26.60 -4.09
N GLN A 31 -5.14 26.75 -5.43
CA GLN A 31 -5.81 27.88 -6.07
C GLN A 31 -7.30 28.02 -5.67
N LYS A 32 -7.95 26.92 -5.28
CA LYS A 32 -9.34 26.89 -4.80
C LYS A 32 -9.48 27.22 -3.30
N GLY A 33 -8.40 27.51 -2.62
CA GLY A 33 -8.36 27.90 -1.20
C GLY A 33 -8.20 26.76 -0.20
N ALA A 34 -8.30 25.50 -0.60
CA ALA A 34 -8.07 24.37 0.31
C ALA A 34 -6.62 24.39 0.81
N LEU A 35 -6.44 24.20 2.13
CA LEU A 35 -5.13 24.24 2.79
C LEU A 35 -4.70 22.82 3.16
N TYR A 36 -3.61 22.37 2.60
CA TYR A 36 -2.94 21.11 2.95
C TYR A 36 -1.94 21.36 4.08
N ILE A 37 -2.00 20.56 5.12
CA ILE A 37 -1.24 20.71 6.35
C ILE A 37 -0.46 19.44 6.60
N GLY A 38 0.85 19.48 6.41
CA GLY A 38 1.77 18.37 6.70
C GLY A 38 2.18 18.39 8.17
N THR A 39 1.98 17.26 8.85
CA THR A 39 2.21 17.14 10.29
C THR A 39 3.37 16.21 10.62
N SER A 40 3.86 16.32 11.86
CA SER A 40 4.75 15.35 12.47
C SER A 40 3.91 14.22 13.11
N GLY A 41 3.90 13.04 12.49
CA GLY A 41 3.30 11.83 13.05
C GLY A 41 1.79 11.67 12.87
N SER A 42 1.08 12.69 12.33
CA SER A 42 -0.37 12.61 12.13
C SER A 42 -0.79 12.63 10.65
N GLY A 43 0.16 12.50 9.70
CA GLY A 43 -0.14 12.50 8.27
C GLY A 43 -0.46 13.88 7.71
N VAL A 44 -1.36 13.94 6.73
CA VAL A 44 -1.80 15.17 6.07
C VAL A 44 -3.25 15.50 6.38
N LEU A 45 -3.49 16.75 6.77
CA LEU A 45 -4.83 17.31 6.92
C LEU A 45 -5.13 18.23 5.74
N ILE A 46 -6.35 18.17 5.24
CA ILE A 46 -6.86 19.10 4.22
C ILE A 46 -7.97 19.92 4.88
N TYR A 47 -7.73 21.19 5.04
CA TYR A 47 -8.70 22.13 5.60
C TYR A 47 -9.39 22.91 4.50
N ASP A 48 -10.71 22.89 4.51
CA ASP A 48 -11.54 23.74 3.66
C ASP A 48 -11.98 24.98 4.44
N PRO A 49 -11.48 26.18 4.08
CA PRO A 49 -11.81 27.41 4.82
C PRO A 49 -13.26 27.86 4.66
N GLN A 50 -13.98 27.39 3.63
CA GLN A 50 -15.39 27.74 3.43
C GLN A 50 -16.31 26.96 4.34
N THR A 51 -16.08 25.65 4.45
CA THR A 51 -16.90 24.77 5.29
C THR A 51 -16.33 24.61 6.70
N LYS A 52 -15.07 25.02 6.92
CA LYS A 52 -14.29 24.81 8.15
C LYS A 52 -14.11 23.34 8.53
N LEU A 53 -14.24 22.42 7.55
CA LEU A 53 -14.09 20.99 7.75
C LEU A 53 -12.68 20.53 7.42
N PHE A 54 -12.27 19.44 8.08
CA PHE A 54 -11.02 18.75 7.81
C PHE A 54 -11.27 17.39 7.16
N THR A 55 -10.45 17.07 6.17
CA THR A 55 -10.24 15.68 5.71
C THR A 55 -8.88 15.23 6.20
N HIS A 56 -8.79 14.05 6.80
CA HIS A 56 -7.56 13.53 7.40
C HIS A 56 -7.10 12.24 6.72
N TYR A 57 -5.87 12.24 6.21
CA TYR A 57 -5.22 11.07 5.63
C TYR A 57 -3.96 10.71 6.43
N TYR A 58 -3.84 9.44 6.78
CA TYR A 58 -2.71 8.88 7.51
C TYR A 58 -2.54 7.40 7.14
N THR A 59 -1.42 6.79 7.49
CA THR A 59 -1.08 5.39 7.13
C THR A 59 -2.12 4.34 7.55
N GLY A 60 -2.99 4.66 8.51
CA GLY A 60 -4.06 3.77 8.95
C GLY A 60 -5.33 3.81 8.09
N ASN A 61 -5.52 4.83 7.24
CA ASN A 61 -6.72 4.97 6.40
C ASN A 61 -6.43 5.18 4.91
N CYS A 62 -5.18 5.29 4.52
CA CYS A 62 -4.75 5.40 3.12
C CYS A 62 -3.38 4.76 2.92
N ALA A 63 -2.96 4.65 1.65
CA ALA A 63 -1.70 4.00 1.27
C ALA A 63 -0.46 4.92 1.37
N MET A 64 -0.44 5.92 2.25
CA MET A 64 0.76 6.74 2.48
C MET A 64 1.88 5.93 3.12
N ILE A 65 3.14 6.26 2.75
CA ILE A 65 4.32 5.55 3.25
C ILE A 65 4.73 5.99 4.68
N SER A 66 4.34 7.19 5.09
CA SER A 66 4.64 7.74 6.42
C SER A 66 3.61 8.77 6.88
N ASN A 67 3.52 8.98 8.20
CA ASN A 67 2.74 10.04 8.82
C ASN A 67 3.54 11.33 9.09
N ASN A 68 4.85 11.32 8.82
CA ASN A 68 5.69 12.51 8.89
C ASN A 68 5.77 13.20 7.53
N ILE A 69 5.04 14.30 7.35
CA ILE A 69 4.94 15.01 6.07
C ILE A 69 5.81 16.26 6.11
N TYR A 70 7.00 16.16 5.52
CA TYR A 70 8.04 17.20 5.62
C TYR A 70 7.82 18.38 4.68
N THR A 71 7.42 18.10 3.43
CA THR A 71 7.17 19.15 2.44
C THR A 71 5.99 18.74 1.57
N ILE A 72 5.16 19.70 1.21
CA ILE A 72 4.02 19.55 0.30
C ILE A 72 4.25 20.45 -0.89
N LEU A 73 4.29 19.87 -2.09
CA LEU A 73 4.36 20.60 -3.36
C LEU A 73 3.23 20.14 -4.27
N SER A 74 2.82 20.98 -5.19
CA SER A 74 1.83 20.66 -6.21
C SER A 74 2.25 21.17 -7.59
N ASP A 75 1.91 20.43 -8.62
CA ASP A 75 2.02 20.85 -9.99
C ASP A 75 0.75 21.59 -10.47
N GLU A 76 0.74 21.99 -11.75
CA GLU A 76 -0.41 22.67 -12.38
C GLU A 76 -1.62 21.75 -12.54
N ASP A 77 -1.42 20.42 -12.60
CA ASP A 77 -2.46 19.40 -12.71
C ASP A 77 -3.10 19.04 -11.36
N ASN A 78 -2.67 19.70 -10.28
CA ASN A 78 -3.06 19.47 -8.89
C ASN A 78 -2.69 18.05 -8.38
N GLU A 79 -1.65 17.43 -8.92
CA GLU A 79 -0.97 16.35 -8.24
C GLU A 79 -0.23 16.92 -7.03
N ILE A 80 -0.44 16.33 -5.87
CA ILE A 80 0.21 16.73 -4.63
C ILE A 80 1.34 15.75 -4.36
N LEU A 81 2.56 16.26 -4.27
CA LEU A 81 3.72 15.45 -3.92
C LEU A 81 4.16 15.75 -2.48
N LEU A 82 4.19 14.71 -1.66
CA LEU A 82 4.52 14.75 -0.24
C LEU A 82 5.89 14.13 -0.02
N SER A 83 6.84 14.87 0.55
CA SER A 83 8.10 14.25 1.00
C SER A 83 7.98 13.80 2.46
N THR A 84 8.60 12.65 2.74
CA THR A 84 8.55 12.00 4.04
C THR A 84 9.95 11.49 4.45
N GLU A 85 10.07 10.89 5.60
CA GLU A 85 11.29 10.22 6.05
C GLU A 85 11.58 8.89 5.32
N ASN A 86 10.56 8.32 4.64
CA ASN A 86 10.63 6.99 4.02
C ASN A 86 10.47 7.02 2.49
N GLY A 87 10.44 8.19 1.87
CA GLY A 87 10.26 8.36 0.43
C GLY A 87 9.34 9.51 0.07
N LEU A 88 8.85 9.50 -1.17
CA LEU A 88 7.86 10.45 -1.66
C LEU A 88 6.50 9.75 -1.79
N THR A 89 5.43 10.52 -1.60
CA THR A 89 4.06 10.04 -1.86
C THR A 89 3.36 11.03 -2.79
N SER A 90 2.95 10.57 -3.98
CA SER A 90 2.02 11.32 -4.85
C SER A 90 0.60 11.12 -4.35
N PHE A 91 -0.14 12.18 -4.18
CA PHE A 91 -1.56 12.16 -3.88
C PHE A 91 -2.36 12.77 -5.02
N TYR A 92 -3.35 12.04 -5.50
CA TYR A 92 -4.28 12.43 -6.55
C TYR A 92 -5.64 12.78 -5.94
N PRO A 93 -5.93 14.07 -5.65
CA PRO A 93 -7.11 14.47 -4.87
C PRO A 93 -8.45 14.07 -5.51
N LYS A 94 -8.54 14.08 -6.84
CA LYS A 94 -9.78 13.73 -7.58
C LYS A 94 -10.15 12.27 -7.41
N GLN A 95 -9.16 11.38 -7.46
CA GLN A 95 -9.31 9.93 -7.32
C GLN A 95 -9.25 9.48 -5.86
N LYS A 96 -8.73 10.33 -4.96
CA LYS A 96 -8.39 10.02 -3.56
C LYS A 96 -7.41 8.85 -3.45
N THR A 97 -6.47 8.76 -4.39
CA THR A 97 -5.46 7.71 -4.46
C THR A 97 -4.09 8.23 -4.10
N PHE A 98 -3.27 7.34 -3.54
CA PHE A 98 -1.90 7.60 -3.12
C PHE A 98 -0.96 6.66 -3.84
N TYR A 99 0.22 7.14 -4.22
CA TYR A 99 1.28 6.37 -4.82
C TYR A 99 2.60 6.67 -4.14
N ASN A 100 3.33 5.64 -3.74
CA ASN A 100 4.59 5.80 -3.02
C ASN A 100 5.78 5.55 -3.94
N TRP A 101 6.73 6.46 -3.89
CA TRP A 101 8.00 6.37 -4.59
C TRP A 101 9.08 5.97 -3.59
N THR A 102 9.72 4.83 -3.84
CA THR A 102 10.75 4.23 -2.98
C THR A 102 12.04 3.99 -3.74
N LYS A 103 13.09 3.49 -3.06
CA LYS A 103 14.34 3.09 -3.72
C LYS A 103 14.13 2.03 -4.79
N GLU A 104 13.20 1.10 -4.57
CA GLU A 104 12.86 0.05 -5.53
C GLU A 104 12.25 0.61 -6.81
N MET A 105 11.66 1.80 -6.74
CA MET A 105 11.10 2.53 -7.87
C MET A 105 12.07 3.56 -8.46
N GLY A 106 13.35 3.48 -8.09
CA GLY A 106 14.40 4.29 -8.65
C GLY A 106 14.70 5.60 -7.92
N LEU A 107 14.11 5.86 -6.74
CA LEU A 107 14.58 6.95 -5.91
C LEU A 107 15.99 6.67 -5.39
N MET A 108 16.89 7.63 -5.55
CA MET A 108 18.27 7.51 -5.06
C MET A 108 18.34 7.53 -3.53
N THR A 109 17.45 8.25 -2.88
CA THR A 109 17.30 8.28 -1.43
C THR A 109 15.83 8.32 -1.02
N THR A 110 15.53 7.89 0.20
CA THR A 110 14.21 8.01 0.83
C THR A 110 14.20 8.95 2.04
N HIS A 111 15.36 9.47 2.46
CA HIS A 111 15.51 10.30 3.65
C HIS A 111 15.48 11.78 3.27
N PHE A 112 14.29 12.35 3.20
CA PHE A 112 14.07 13.75 2.88
C PHE A 112 14.17 14.63 4.13
N ASN A 113 14.56 15.89 3.93
CA ASN A 113 14.67 16.87 4.99
C ASN A 113 13.38 17.69 5.12
N ALA A 114 13.03 18.04 6.34
CA ALA A 114 11.88 18.90 6.60
C ALA A 114 12.07 20.28 5.95
N LEU A 115 10.98 20.86 5.45
CA LEU A 115 10.95 22.21 4.83
C LEU A 115 11.91 22.37 3.63
N SER A 116 12.35 21.28 3.04
CA SER A 116 13.35 21.28 1.98
C SER A 116 12.75 20.82 0.65
N GLY A 117 12.03 21.70 0.00
CA GLY A 117 11.47 21.43 -1.32
C GLY A 117 11.00 22.69 -2.02
N THR A 118 11.08 22.68 -3.34
CA THR A 118 10.63 23.76 -4.22
C THR A 118 10.22 23.24 -5.59
N LEU A 119 9.42 24.03 -6.30
CA LEU A 119 9.06 23.79 -7.69
C LEU A 119 9.97 24.61 -8.60
N ARG A 120 10.57 23.98 -9.61
CA ARG A 120 11.35 24.69 -10.63
C ARG A 120 10.44 25.38 -11.65
N ARG A 121 11.01 26.28 -12.45
CA ARG A 121 10.30 26.98 -13.54
C ARG A 121 9.79 26.03 -14.63
N ASN A 122 10.39 24.85 -14.80
CA ASN A 122 9.93 23.80 -15.71
C ASN A 122 8.90 22.86 -15.06
N ASN A 123 8.39 23.20 -13.88
CA ASN A 123 7.45 22.42 -13.06
C ASN A 123 7.99 21.08 -12.55
N ASN A 124 9.31 20.84 -12.58
CA ASN A 124 9.90 19.73 -11.87
C ASN A 124 9.99 20.05 -10.37
N PHE A 125 9.78 19.04 -9.55
CA PHE A 125 9.91 19.13 -8.11
C PHE A 125 11.36 18.94 -7.68
N ILE A 126 11.85 19.74 -6.74
CA ILE A 126 13.14 19.51 -6.10
C ILE A 126 12.92 19.33 -4.61
N PHE A 127 13.53 18.29 -4.05
CA PHE A 127 13.53 18.01 -2.62
C PHE A 127 14.96 17.86 -2.11
N GLY A 128 15.23 18.46 -0.98
CA GLY A 128 16.47 18.23 -0.25
C GLY A 128 16.40 16.96 0.58
N SER A 129 17.49 16.24 0.63
CA SER A 129 17.65 14.99 1.36
C SER A 129 18.99 14.97 2.12
N SER A 130 19.21 13.93 2.93
CA SER A 130 20.49 13.69 3.58
C SER A 130 21.65 13.48 2.59
N ASP A 131 21.34 13.00 1.39
CA ASP A 131 22.32 12.63 0.37
C ASP A 131 22.48 13.71 -0.74
N GLY A 132 21.79 14.84 -0.61
CA GLY A 132 21.80 15.93 -1.58
C GLY A 132 20.40 16.35 -2.02
N ALA A 133 20.30 16.97 -3.20
CA ALA A 133 19.02 17.37 -3.79
C ALA A 133 18.58 16.38 -4.87
N ILE A 134 17.30 16.01 -4.83
CA ILE A 134 16.67 15.16 -5.85
C ILE A 134 15.73 16.00 -6.67
N GLU A 135 15.89 15.95 -7.99
CA GLU A 135 14.91 16.47 -8.94
C GLU A 135 13.97 15.35 -9.37
N PHE A 136 12.69 15.54 -9.09
CA PHE A 136 11.63 14.61 -9.48
C PHE A 136 10.87 15.23 -10.67
N ASN A 137 10.83 14.50 -11.79
CA ASN A 137 10.20 14.97 -13.01
C ASN A 137 8.68 14.92 -12.85
N LYS A 138 7.99 16.04 -13.13
CA LYS A 138 6.53 16.14 -13.13
C LYS A 138 5.84 15.13 -14.05
N ASP A 139 6.51 14.69 -15.12
CA ASP A 139 5.95 13.75 -16.10
C ASP A 139 6.09 12.28 -15.64
N MET A 140 6.80 12.02 -14.54
CA MET A 140 6.80 10.70 -13.92
C MET A 140 5.40 10.41 -13.39
N LYS A 141 4.74 9.47 -14.03
CA LYS A 141 3.42 8.99 -13.60
C LYS A 141 3.57 7.56 -13.09
N PRO A 142 2.85 7.20 -12.03
CA PRO A 142 2.77 5.80 -11.65
C PRO A 142 2.17 4.99 -12.80
N PRO A 143 2.62 3.77 -13.01
CA PRO A 143 2.05 2.90 -14.03
C PRO A 143 0.55 2.73 -13.77
N ARG A 144 -0.27 2.99 -14.78
CA ARG A 144 -1.74 3.02 -14.66
C ARG A 144 -2.39 1.64 -14.48
N THR A 145 -1.67 0.57 -14.84
CA THR A 145 -2.18 -0.80 -14.76
C THR A 145 -1.07 -1.74 -14.33
N TYR A 146 -1.27 -2.42 -13.23
CA TYR A 146 -0.45 -3.55 -12.86
C TYR A 146 -1.04 -4.80 -13.51
N SER A 147 -0.32 -5.39 -14.46
CA SER A 147 -0.58 -6.77 -14.84
C SER A 147 0.21 -7.64 -13.86
N SER A 148 -0.50 -8.25 -12.96
CA SER A 148 0.09 -9.16 -11.98
C SER A 148 -0.48 -10.54 -12.23
N LYS A 149 0.39 -11.52 -12.46
CA LYS A 149 0.00 -12.92 -12.54
C LYS A 149 0.33 -13.61 -11.23
N MET A 150 -0.68 -14.08 -10.53
CA MET A 150 -0.48 -14.83 -9.29
C MET A 150 -0.27 -16.32 -9.56
N ILE A 151 0.73 -16.89 -8.92
CA ILE A 151 1.05 -18.32 -9.01
C ILE A 151 1.09 -18.92 -7.59
N PHE A 152 0.79 -20.23 -7.51
CA PHE A 152 1.18 -21.05 -6.38
C PHE A 152 2.61 -21.51 -6.62
N SER A 153 3.55 -21.00 -5.81
CA SER A 153 4.99 -21.18 -6.04
C SER A 153 5.59 -22.36 -5.27
N ASP A 154 4.96 -22.77 -4.19
CA ASP A 154 5.43 -23.90 -3.37
C ASP A 154 4.27 -24.57 -2.63
N PHE A 155 4.40 -25.89 -2.43
CA PHE A 155 3.50 -26.69 -1.63
C PHE A 155 4.29 -27.53 -0.64
N LYS A 156 3.93 -27.46 0.64
CA LYS A 156 4.58 -28.24 1.70
C LYS A 156 3.58 -29.10 2.44
N LEU A 157 3.98 -30.32 2.69
CA LEU A 157 3.36 -31.21 3.68
C LEU A 157 4.29 -31.36 4.88
N PHE A 158 3.78 -31.21 6.08
CA PHE A 158 4.57 -31.32 7.32
C PHE A 158 5.86 -30.49 7.26
N TYR A 159 5.76 -29.26 6.72
CA TYR A 159 6.87 -28.30 6.55
C TYR A 159 7.94 -28.68 5.52
N GLN A 160 7.77 -29.79 4.78
CA GLN A 160 8.67 -30.22 3.72
C GLN A 160 8.05 -29.95 2.35
N THR A 161 8.81 -29.33 1.45
CA THR A 161 8.37 -29.14 0.06
C THR A 161 8.16 -30.48 -0.62
N VAL A 162 7.09 -30.60 -1.36
CA VAL A 162 6.65 -31.84 -2.03
C VAL A 162 6.44 -31.57 -3.51
N TYR A 163 7.04 -32.42 -4.32
CA TYR A 163 6.95 -32.34 -5.78
C TYR A 163 6.11 -33.50 -6.38
N PRO A 164 5.62 -33.33 -7.63
CA PRO A 164 5.01 -34.43 -8.37
C PRO A 164 5.98 -35.62 -8.46
N GLY A 165 5.47 -36.82 -8.16
CA GLY A 165 6.28 -38.06 -8.19
C GLY A 165 7.01 -38.40 -6.90
N ASP A 166 7.03 -37.51 -5.91
CA ASP A 166 7.59 -37.84 -4.60
C ASP A 166 6.76 -38.92 -3.88
N LYS A 167 7.41 -39.71 -3.05
CA LYS A 167 6.73 -40.73 -2.25
C LYS A 167 5.66 -40.10 -1.37
N ASN A 168 4.41 -40.52 -1.53
CA ASN A 168 3.24 -39.96 -0.84
C ASN A 168 2.86 -38.52 -1.25
N SER A 169 3.39 -37.98 -2.34
CA SER A 169 2.94 -36.72 -2.87
C SER A 169 1.45 -36.78 -3.27
N PRO A 170 0.65 -35.79 -2.92
CA PRO A 170 -0.69 -35.62 -3.45
C PRO A 170 -0.71 -34.93 -4.82
N LEU A 171 0.46 -34.50 -5.31
CA LEU A 171 0.58 -33.74 -6.55
C LEU A 171 0.80 -34.69 -7.75
N GLU A 172 -0.10 -34.63 -8.72
CA GLU A 172 0.09 -35.26 -10.04
C GLU A 172 0.84 -34.35 -11.00
N LYS A 173 0.69 -33.04 -10.83
CA LYS A 173 1.32 -31.97 -11.60
C LYS A 173 1.89 -30.91 -10.64
N ASP A 174 2.64 -29.97 -11.20
CA ASP A 174 3.07 -28.79 -10.44
C ASP A 174 1.90 -28.13 -9.73
N ILE A 175 2.13 -27.64 -8.51
CA ILE A 175 1.07 -27.02 -7.69
C ILE A 175 0.39 -25.85 -8.41
N ASN A 176 1.14 -25.11 -9.24
CA ASN A 176 0.58 -24.01 -10.01
C ASN A 176 -0.41 -24.46 -11.09
N GLU A 177 -0.31 -25.70 -11.58
CA GLU A 177 -1.22 -26.31 -12.57
C GLU A 177 -2.33 -27.14 -11.91
N THR A 178 -2.23 -27.38 -10.61
CA THR A 178 -3.17 -28.21 -9.84
C THR A 178 -4.42 -27.40 -9.52
N LYS A 179 -5.59 -27.90 -9.95
CA LYS A 179 -6.89 -27.27 -9.65
C LYS A 179 -7.56 -27.91 -8.43
N GLU A 180 -7.29 -29.18 -8.18
CA GLU A 180 -7.83 -29.95 -7.07
C GLU A 180 -6.70 -30.68 -6.36
N LEU A 181 -6.57 -30.48 -5.07
CA LEU A 181 -5.58 -31.09 -4.19
C LEU A 181 -6.27 -32.13 -3.32
N ARG A 182 -5.95 -33.41 -3.54
CA ARG A 182 -6.50 -34.53 -2.77
C ARG A 182 -5.52 -34.97 -1.69
N LEU A 183 -5.85 -34.68 -0.44
CA LEU A 183 -5.04 -35.02 0.73
C LEU A 183 -5.62 -36.27 1.43
N LYS A 184 -4.75 -37.14 1.93
CA LYS A 184 -5.14 -38.22 2.83
C LYS A 184 -5.50 -37.66 4.20
N TYR A 185 -6.26 -38.38 5.00
CA TYR A 185 -6.68 -37.95 6.35
C TYR A 185 -5.49 -37.54 7.26
N ASN A 186 -4.35 -38.14 7.06
CA ASN A 186 -3.12 -37.86 7.80
C ASN A 186 -2.23 -36.78 7.18
N GLN A 187 -2.64 -36.18 6.05
CA GLN A 187 -1.95 -35.07 5.35
C GLN A 187 -2.63 -33.73 5.64
N ASN A 188 -3.10 -33.55 6.86
CA ASN A 188 -3.91 -32.41 7.30
C ASN A 188 -3.11 -31.18 7.78
N ILE A 189 -1.76 -31.23 7.65
CA ILE A 189 -0.85 -30.13 7.90
C ILE A 189 -0.15 -29.78 6.60
N PHE A 190 -0.53 -28.66 6.01
CA PHE A 190 0.06 -28.23 4.74
C PHE A 190 0.19 -26.72 4.67
N SER A 191 1.03 -26.26 3.78
CA SER A 191 1.12 -24.85 3.40
C SER A 191 1.28 -24.66 1.91
N LEU A 192 0.68 -23.58 1.42
CA LEU A 192 0.79 -23.08 0.05
C LEU A 192 1.48 -21.74 0.08
N MET A 193 2.46 -21.56 -0.78
CA MET A 193 3.08 -20.27 -1.00
C MET A 193 2.50 -19.64 -2.27
N VAL A 194 2.11 -18.38 -2.18
CA VAL A 194 1.65 -17.58 -3.32
C VAL A 194 2.70 -16.57 -3.69
N SER A 195 2.83 -16.29 -4.97
CA SER A 195 3.71 -15.24 -5.47
C SER A 195 3.00 -14.51 -6.61
N SER A 196 3.11 -13.20 -6.61
CA SER A 196 2.63 -12.37 -7.69
C SER A 196 3.80 -12.02 -8.58
N ILE A 197 3.71 -12.37 -9.86
CA ILE A 197 4.72 -12.03 -10.85
C ILE A 197 4.42 -10.61 -11.32
N ASN A 198 5.10 -9.66 -10.73
CA ASN A 198 5.10 -8.27 -11.13
C ASN A 198 6.57 -7.81 -11.22
N TYR A 199 7.06 -7.65 -12.45
CA TYR A 199 8.46 -7.28 -12.67
C TYR A 199 8.74 -5.80 -12.42
N ASP A 200 7.72 -4.96 -12.52
CA ASP A 200 7.87 -3.52 -12.36
C ASP A 200 7.90 -3.12 -10.87
N TYR A 201 7.05 -3.74 -10.06
CA TYR A 201 6.88 -3.38 -8.64
C TYR A 201 6.57 -4.61 -7.76
N PRO A 202 7.52 -5.48 -7.51
CA PRO A 202 7.28 -6.75 -6.80
C PRO A 202 6.80 -6.58 -5.35
N SER A 203 7.17 -5.50 -4.67
CA SER A 203 6.79 -5.22 -3.27
C SER A 203 5.40 -4.59 -3.12
N ASN A 204 4.71 -4.30 -4.22
CA ASN A 204 3.45 -3.54 -4.20
C ASN A 204 2.19 -4.40 -4.18
N VAL A 205 2.31 -5.64 -3.75
CA VAL A 205 1.21 -6.61 -3.71
C VAL A 205 0.99 -7.09 -2.28
N LEU A 206 -0.26 -6.98 -1.83
CA LEU A 206 -0.76 -7.59 -0.60
C LEU A 206 -1.56 -8.84 -0.95
N TYR A 207 -1.54 -9.82 -0.07
CA TYR A 207 -2.34 -11.03 -0.20
C TYR A 207 -3.44 -11.08 0.85
N SER A 208 -4.58 -11.62 0.46
CA SER A 208 -5.69 -11.93 1.33
C SER A 208 -6.30 -13.26 0.88
N TRP A 209 -6.71 -14.10 1.82
CA TRP A 209 -7.27 -15.41 1.49
C TRP A 209 -8.40 -15.78 2.43
N LYS A 210 -9.21 -16.75 1.98
CA LYS A 210 -10.23 -17.44 2.77
C LYS A 210 -10.27 -18.92 2.38
N LEU A 211 -10.77 -19.75 3.27
CA LEU A 211 -10.99 -21.16 3.04
C LEU A 211 -12.48 -21.45 3.18
N GLU A 212 -13.20 -21.48 2.08
CA GLU A 212 -14.63 -21.81 2.05
C GLU A 212 -14.83 -23.24 2.57
N GLY A 213 -15.82 -23.43 3.42
CA GLY A 213 -16.05 -24.66 4.17
C GLY A 213 -15.34 -24.74 5.53
N PHE A 214 -14.46 -23.79 5.86
CA PHE A 214 -13.81 -23.66 7.16
C PHE A 214 -13.97 -22.26 7.76
N TYR A 215 -13.62 -21.23 6.99
CA TYR A 215 -13.74 -19.82 7.40
C TYR A 215 -14.09 -18.96 6.18
N GLU A 216 -15.27 -18.35 6.22
CA GLU A 216 -15.85 -17.66 5.06
C GLU A 216 -15.37 -16.22 4.87
N GLU A 217 -14.78 -15.62 5.91
CA GLU A 217 -14.30 -14.25 5.83
C GLU A 217 -12.90 -14.18 5.21
N TRP A 218 -12.65 -13.09 4.49
CA TRP A 218 -11.32 -12.80 3.96
C TRP A 218 -10.37 -12.41 5.08
N SER A 219 -9.16 -12.96 5.05
CA SER A 219 -8.09 -12.48 5.93
C SER A 219 -7.79 -11.00 5.66
N LYS A 220 -7.28 -10.29 6.66
CA LYS A 220 -6.81 -8.93 6.46
C LYS A 220 -5.67 -8.94 5.43
N PRO A 221 -5.69 -8.03 4.40
CA PRO A 221 -4.59 -7.92 3.46
C PRO A 221 -3.25 -7.69 4.15
N GLY A 222 -2.22 -8.41 3.70
CA GLY A 222 -0.87 -8.33 4.28
C GLY A 222 0.21 -8.83 3.33
N ASN A 223 1.47 -8.67 3.73
CA ASN A 223 2.63 -9.11 2.95
C ASN A 223 2.94 -10.60 3.11
N GLU A 224 2.21 -11.31 3.97
CA GLU A 224 2.41 -12.75 4.15
C GLU A 224 1.98 -13.50 2.90
N SER A 225 2.91 -14.26 2.32
CA SER A 225 2.70 -15.05 1.10
C SER A 225 2.51 -16.55 1.37
N THR A 226 2.63 -16.97 2.64
CA THR A 226 2.53 -18.38 3.02
C THR A 226 1.23 -18.66 3.77
N ILE A 227 0.35 -19.41 3.14
CA ILE A 227 -0.94 -19.82 3.69
C ILE A 227 -0.77 -21.16 4.36
N ARG A 228 -1.05 -21.29 5.65
CA ARG A 228 -0.88 -22.51 6.42
C ARG A 228 -2.18 -22.96 7.05
N TYR A 229 -2.43 -24.25 6.93
CA TYR A 229 -3.51 -24.92 7.64
C TYR A 229 -2.98 -26.11 8.41
N THR A 230 -3.46 -26.25 9.62
CA THR A 230 -3.11 -27.35 10.50
C THR A 230 -4.39 -28.00 11.00
N ASN A 231 -4.39 -29.33 10.99
CA ASN A 231 -5.46 -30.14 11.58
C ASN A 231 -6.87 -29.87 10.99
N LEU A 232 -6.96 -29.64 9.65
CA LEU A 232 -8.24 -29.56 8.98
C LEU A 232 -8.96 -30.93 9.06
N ALA A 233 -10.25 -30.89 9.35
CA ALA A 233 -11.10 -32.08 9.34
C ALA A 233 -11.24 -32.67 7.92
N PRO A 234 -11.56 -33.97 7.79
CA PRO A 234 -11.98 -34.52 6.51
C PRO A 234 -13.15 -33.75 5.92
N GLY A 235 -13.05 -33.38 4.63
CA GLY A 235 -14.06 -32.54 3.98
C GLY A 235 -13.61 -31.98 2.66
N LYS A 236 -14.47 -31.14 2.08
CA LYS A 236 -14.22 -30.39 0.85
C LYS A 236 -14.13 -28.89 1.18
N TYR A 237 -13.10 -28.26 0.68
CA TYR A 237 -12.80 -26.85 0.89
C TYR A 237 -12.41 -26.18 -0.41
N VAL A 238 -12.61 -24.87 -0.52
CA VAL A 238 -12.09 -24.08 -1.62
C VAL A 238 -11.21 -22.97 -1.03
N LEU A 239 -9.92 -23.05 -1.27
CA LEU A 239 -9.01 -21.96 -0.94
C LEU A 239 -9.10 -20.90 -2.03
N ARG A 240 -9.50 -19.68 -1.66
CA ARG A 240 -9.45 -18.51 -2.51
C ARG A 240 -8.39 -17.55 -2.02
N VAL A 241 -7.59 -17.04 -2.94
CA VAL A 241 -6.52 -16.10 -2.66
C VAL A 241 -6.65 -14.90 -3.60
N ARG A 242 -6.50 -13.71 -3.06
CA ARG A 242 -6.48 -12.44 -3.79
C ARG A 242 -5.12 -11.79 -3.69
N ALA A 243 -4.63 -11.30 -4.83
CA ALA A 243 -3.58 -10.31 -4.90
C ALA A 243 -4.25 -8.92 -4.96
N ILE A 244 -3.87 -8.01 -4.08
CA ILE A 244 -4.48 -6.69 -3.89
C ILE A 244 -3.37 -5.66 -4.01
N SER A 245 -3.66 -4.52 -4.65
CA SER A 245 -2.71 -3.41 -4.71
C SER A 245 -2.44 -2.85 -3.31
N ASN A 246 -1.17 -2.71 -2.95
CA ASN A 246 -0.78 -2.02 -1.72
C ASN A 246 -1.07 -0.52 -1.76
N GLU A 247 -1.13 0.07 -2.94
CA GLU A 247 -1.41 1.50 -3.14
C GLU A 247 -2.88 1.83 -2.94
N ASP A 248 -3.76 0.98 -3.48
CA ASP A 248 -5.19 1.08 -3.28
C ASP A 248 -5.77 -0.31 -3.00
N GLN A 249 -5.98 -0.61 -1.73
CA GLN A 249 -6.50 -1.91 -1.28
C GLN A 249 -7.91 -2.25 -1.79
N ARG A 250 -8.57 -1.30 -2.47
CA ARG A 250 -9.84 -1.57 -3.18
C ARG A 250 -9.62 -2.21 -4.55
N VAL A 251 -8.38 -2.13 -5.07
CA VAL A 251 -8.02 -2.69 -6.36
C VAL A 251 -7.54 -4.12 -6.20
N MET A 252 -8.38 -5.06 -6.62
CA MET A 252 -8.01 -6.46 -6.77
C MET A 252 -7.22 -6.62 -8.07
N LEU A 253 -6.00 -7.14 -7.98
CA LEU A 253 -5.12 -7.38 -9.12
C LEU A 253 -5.43 -8.73 -9.77
N GLU A 254 -5.59 -9.77 -8.97
CA GLU A 254 -5.93 -11.12 -9.41
C GLU A 254 -6.56 -11.93 -8.27
N GLU A 255 -7.40 -12.90 -8.62
CA GLU A 255 -7.93 -13.92 -7.71
C GLU A 255 -7.66 -15.31 -8.28
N ARG A 256 -7.19 -16.23 -7.43
CA ARG A 256 -7.05 -17.66 -7.74
C ARG A 256 -7.73 -18.51 -6.70
N SER A 257 -8.14 -19.70 -7.13
CA SER A 257 -8.70 -20.71 -6.24
C SER A 257 -8.09 -22.09 -6.51
N ILE A 258 -8.11 -22.93 -5.47
CA ILE A 258 -7.78 -24.34 -5.55
C ILE A 258 -8.73 -25.12 -4.66
N ASP A 259 -9.28 -26.21 -5.19
CA ASP A 259 -10.12 -27.12 -4.43
C ASP A 259 -9.25 -28.03 -3.55
N ILE A 260 -9.62 -28.23 -2.30
CA ILE A 260 -8.89 -29.06 -1.35
C ILE A 260 -9.85 -30.12 -0.79
N ILE A 261 -9.53 -31.38 -1.01
CA ILE A 261 -10.31 -32.50 -0.52
C ILE A 261 -9.45 -33.28 0.47
N ILE A 262 -9.90 -33.40 1.70
CA ILE A 262 -9.27 -34.24 2.73
C ILE A 262 -10.11 -35.50 2.89
N ALA A 263 -9.49 -36.65 2.61
CA ALA A 263 -10.16 -37.94 2.74
C ALA A 263 -10.52 -38.28 4.18
N GLN A 264 -11.55 -39.10 4.37
CA GLN A 264 -11.95 -39.64 5.67
C GLN A 264 -11.00 -40.72 6.14
#